data_0e4c779f0bd92c9f1686cf023af8c638
#
_entry.id   0e4c779f0bd92c9f1686cf023af8c638
#
_cell.length_a   1.000
_cell.length_b   1.000
_cell.length_c   1.000
_cell.angle_alpha   90.00
_cell.angle_beta   90.00
_cell.angle_gamma   90.00
#
_symmetry.space_group_name_H-M   'P 1'
#
loop_
_entity.id
_entity.type
_entity.pdbx_description
1 polymer ?
#
loop_
_entity_poly.entity_id
_entity_poly.type
_entity_poly.pdbx_seq_one_letter_code
_entity_poly.pdbx_strand_id
1 'polypeptide(L)'
;MKTLEIINIIIMLLLVVYSLYFVITALFLFKKRKKDSIVSDKYSHFTILIPARNEEEVIKDAIQSFKRQKYPKDNYEIVVVINNTTDNTLGVCNAEGVRSILCERKIKNKGDALKEAFDRLKKEKTDAYIIMDADNVVNDEFLGEMNKSLNEGTLVAKSSMDIKAKENTWVSSSYAIYFFIQSILYSIPRNNIGA
;
A
#
# COMPACT_ATOMS: atom_id res chain seq x y z
N MET A 1 40.27 -3.31 27.06
CA MET A 1 40.63 -3.14 25.63
C MET A 1 40.17 -4.33 24.81
N LYS A 2 40.68 -5.56 25.06
CA LYS A 2 40.34 -6.77 24.28
C LYS A 2 38.82 -7.02 24.09
N THR A 3 38.01 -6.82 25.12
CA THR A 3 36.56 -7.06 25.05
C THR A 3 35.86 -6.09 24.09
N LEU A 4 36.26 -4.81 24.11
CA LEU A 4 35.69 -3.77 23.21
C LEU A 4 36.09 -4.01 21.76
N GLU A 5 37.32 -4.47 21.54
CA GLU A 5 37.81 -4.84 20.18
C GLU A 5 37.02 -6.04 19.62
N ILE A 6 36.75 -7.06 20.45
CA ILE A 6 35.93 -8.21 20.04
C ILE A 6 34.50 -7.77 19.68
N ILE A 7 33.88 -6.93 20.50
CA ILE A 7 32.53 -6.39 20.22
C ILE A 7 32.52 -5.63 18.89
N ASN A 8 33.51 -4.76 18.64
CA ASN A 8 33.63 -4.03 17.39
C ASN A 8 33.77 -4.96 16.17
N ILE A 9 34.59 -6.01 16.28
CA ILE A 9 34.75 -7.00 15.20
C ILE A 9 33.42 -7.70 14.91
N ILE A 10 32.67 -8.10 15.95
CA ILE A 10 31.35 -8.74 15.79
C ILE A 10 30.39 -7.79 15.08
N ILE A 11 30.33 -6.52 15.50
CA ILE A 11 29.46 -5.51 14.86
C ILE A 11 29.85 -5.32 13.38
N MET A 12 31.15 -5.20 13.11
CA MET A 12 31.62 -5.05 11.72
C MET A 12 31.25 -6.27 10.86
N LEU A 13 31.40 -7.49 11.37
CA LEU A 13 31.01 -8.71 10.66
C LEU A 13 29.49 -8.73 10.38
N LEU A 14 28.66 -8.36 11.35
CA LEU A 14 27.22 -8.27 11.16
C LEU A 14 26.86 -7.22 10.09
N LEU A 15 27.52 -6.06 10.07
CA LEU A 15 27.31 -5.03 9.06
C LEU A 15 27.74 -5.49 7.67
N VAL A 16 28.86 -6.24 7.56
CA VAL A 16 29.32 -6.82 6.30
C VAL A 16 28.29 -7.84 5.77
N VAL A 17 27.82 -8.76 6.61
CA VAL A 17 26.79 -9.75 6.22
C VAL A 17 25.51 -9.04 5.77
N TYR A 18 25.08 -8.02 6.52
CA TYR A 18 23.91 -7.22 6.18
C TYR A 18 24.09 -6.50 4.83
N SER A 19 25.25 -5.88 4.59
CA SER A 19 25.56 -5.20 3.32
C SER A 19 25.60 -6.18 2.15
N LEU A 20 26.21 -7.35 2.34
CA LEU A 20 26.27 -8.42 1.32
C LEU A 20 24.87 -8.89 0.93
N TYR A 21 23.95 -9.00 1.88
CA TYR A 21 22.55 -9.33 1.58
C TYR A 21 21.94 -8.34 0.57
N PHE A 22 22.14 -7.03 0.76
CA PHE A 22 21.62 -6.02 -0.18
C PHE A 22 22.30 -6.05 -1.54
N VAL A 23 23.64 -6.27 -1.57
CA VAL A 23 24.36 -6.38 -2.84
C VAL A 23 23.89 -7.59 -3.63
N ILE A 24 23.77 -8.75 -2.97
CA ILE A 24 23.31 -9.99 -3.61
C ILE A 24 21.86 -9.82 -4.11
N THR A 25 20.97 -9.29 -3.28
CA THR A 25 19.58 -9.06 -3.70
C THR A 25 19.49 -8.08 -4.85
N ALA A 26 20.27 -7.00 -4.86
CA ALA A 26 20.30 -6.01 -5.94
C ALA A 26 20.72 -6.62 -7.29
N LEU A 27 21.56 -7.65 -7.32
CA LEU A 27 21.94 -8.34 -8.57
C LEU A 27 20.72 -8.96 -9.26
N PHE A 28 19.67 -9.31 -8.52
CA PHE A 28 18.42 -9.84 -9.09
C PHE A 28 17.53 -8.77 -9.71
N LEU A 29 17.91 -7.49 -9.67
CA LEU A 29 17.24 -6.43 -10.41
C LEU A 29 17.14 -6.75 -11.91
N PHE A 30 18.20 -7.35 -12.46
CA PHE A 30 18.30 -7.69 -13.87
C PHE A 30 17.60 -9.01 -14.24
N LYS A 31 17.20 -9.81 -13.25
CA LYS A 31 16.49 -11.06 -13.47
C LYS A 31 14.99 -10.74 -13.61
N LYS A 32 14.47 -10.82 -14.83
CA LYS A 32 13.02 -10.74 -15.04
C LYS A 32 12.36 -12.04 -14.57
N ARG A 33 11.41 -11.95 -13.63
CA ARG A 33 10.54 -13.07 -13.29
C ARG A 33 9.71 -13.40 -14.53
N LYS A 34 9.74 -14.66 -14.99
CA LYS A 34 8.75 -15.15 -15.96
C LYS A 34 7.40 -15.13 -15.24
N LYS A 35 6.56 -14.18 -15.58
CA LYS A 35 5.17 -14.20 -15.19
C LYS A 35 4.45 -15.05 -16.23
N ASP A 36 3.81 -16.12 -15.81
CA ASP A 36 2.86 -16.81 -16.68
C ASP A 36 1.70 -15.83 -16.88
N SER A 37 1.72 -15.18 -18.03
CA SER A 37 0.65 -14.26 -18.42
C SER A 37 -0.61 -15.06 -18.70
N ILE A 38 -1.36 -15.38 -17.67
CA ILE A 38 -2.75 -15.74 -17.84
C ILE A 38 -3.44 -14.42 -18.19
N VAL A 39 -3.57 -14.17 -19.50
CA VAL A 39 -4.38 -13.04 -19.99
C VAL A 39 -5.83 -13.44 -19.69
N SER A 40 -6.30 -13.05 -18.53
CA SER A 40 -7.72 -13.13 -18.20
C SER A 40 -8.30 -11.74 -18.42
N ASP A 41 -9.24 -11.61 -19.33
CA ASP A 41 -10.03 -10.38 -19.53
C ASP A 41 -11.08 -10.17 -18.42
N LYS A 42 -10.99 -10.98 -17.35
CA LYS A 42 -11.92 -10.90 -16.22
C LYS A 42 -11.58 -9.70 -15.35
N TYR A 43 -12.56 -8.83 -15.14
CA TYR A 43 -12.51 -7.80 -14.11
C TYR A 43 -12.86 -8.40 -12.76
N SER A 44 -11.93 -8.34 -11.82
CA SER A 44 -12.13 -8.76 -10.43
C SER A 44 -12.85 -7.68 -9.64
N HIS A 45 -13.60 -8.06 -8.62
CA HIS A 45 -14.25 -7.13 -7.73
C HIS A 45 -13.33 -6.75 -6.56
N PHE A 46 -13.07 -5.46 -6.38
CA PHE A 46 -12.23 -4.92 -5.32
C PHE A 46 -13.05 -4.21 -4.25
N THR A 47 -12.76 -4.50 -2.98
CA THR A 47 -13.21 -3.68 -1.86
C THR A 47 -12.04 -2.85 -1.34
N ILE A 48 -12.15 -1.52 -1.50
CA ILE A 48 -11.11 -0.57 -1.11
C ILE A 48 -11.40 -0.09 0.30
N LEU A 49 -10.52 -0.40 1.25
CA LEU A 49 -10.63 -0.02 2.64
C LEU A 49 -9.71 1.17 2.92
N ILE A 50 -10.30 2.28 3.35
CA ILE A 50 -9.57 3.50 3.71
C ILE A 50 -9.79 3.76 5.20
N PRO A 51 -8.90 3.28 6.09
CA PRO A 51 -8.99 3.62 7.51
C PRO A 51 -8.68 5.09 7.73
N ALA A 52 -9.61 5.79 8.40
CA ALA A 52 -9.56 7.23 8.62
C ALA A 52 -9.78 7.59 10.08
N ARG A 53 -8.99 8.55 10.58
CA ARG A 53 -9.13 9.16 11.88
C ARG A 53 -8.67 10.61 11.83
N ASN A 54 -9.61 11.57 11.87
CA ASN A 54 -9.33 12.99 11.74
C ASN A 54 -8.62 13.32 10.41
N GLU A 55 -9.26 12.93 9.30
CA GLU A 55 -8.70 13.04 7.94
C GLU A 55 -9.56 13.95 7.03
N GLU A 56 -10.37 14.87 7.62
CA GLU A 56 -11.30 15.72 6.87
C GLU A 56 -10.65 16.53 5.75
N GLU A 57 -9.37 16.92 5.91
CA GLU A 57 -8.63 17.72 4.94
C GLU A 57 -8.16 16.92 3.72
N VAL A 58 -7.89 15.63 3.87
CA VAL A 58 -7.19 14.82 2.86
C VAL A 58 -8.02 13.69 2.27
N ILE A 59 -9.02 13.17 3.01
CA ILE A 59 -9.81 11.99 2.63
C ILE A 59 -10.54 12.17 1.29
N LYS A 60 -10.95 13.39 0.97
CA LYS A 60 -11.63 13.73 -0.29
C LYS A 60 -10.76 13.41 -1.49
N ASP A 61 -9.47 13.77 -1.48
CA ASP A 61 -8.54 13.54 -2.57
C ASP A 61 -8.35 12.04 -2.81
N ALA A 62 -8.21 11.26 -1.73
CA ALA A 62 -8.11 9.81 -1.79
C ALA A 62 -9.36 9.19 -2.46
N ILE A 63 -10.56 9.54 -1.99
CA ILE A 63 -11.83 9.05 -2.54
C ILE A 63 -11.94 9.42 -4.03
N GLN A 64 -11.67 10.67 -4.39
CA GLN A 64 -11.78 11.14 -5.76
C GLN A 64 -10.78 10.44 -6.69
N SER A 65 -9.57 10.09 -6.19
CA SER A 65 -8.60 9.35 -6.98
C SER A 65 -9.08 7.95 -7.35
N PHE A 66 -9.84 7.29 -6.47
CA PHE A 66 -10.49 6.03 -6.79
C PHE A 66 -11.72 6.20 -7.68
N LYS A 67 -12.49 7.27 -7.54
CA LYS A 67 -13.62 7.54 -8.44
C LYS A 67 -13.20 7.81 -9.90
N ARG A 68 -11.98 8.31 -10.12
CA ARG A 68 -11.43 8.55 -11.47
C ARG A 68 -10.82 7.30 -12.11
N GLN A 69 -10.81 6.14 -11.45
CA GLN A 69 -10.22 4.93 -12.01
C GLN A 69 -10.80 4.55 -13.36
N LYS A 70 -9.94 4.22 -14.32
CA LYS A 70 -10.30 3.59 -15.60
C LYS A 70 -10.55 2.10 -15.40
N TYR A 71 -11.55 1.80 -14.60
CA TYR A 71 -11.97 0.45 -14.22
C TYR A 71 -13.49 0.42 -14.12
N PRO A 72 -14.17 -0.71 -14.47
CA PRO A 72 -15.63 -0.78 -14.41
C PRO A 72 -16.15 -0.45 -13.01
N LYS A 73 -17.09 0.51 -12.93
CA LYS A 73 -17.57 1.06 -11.66
C LYS A 73 -18.28 0.01 -10.78
N ASP A 74 -18.90 -0.98 -11.41
CA ASP A 74 -19.58 -2.08 -10.72
C ASP A 74 -18.62 -3.14 -10.16
N ASN A 75 -17.32 -3.02 -10.48
CA ASN A 75 -16.30 -3.97 -10.05
C ASN A 75 -15.42 -3.44 -8.90
N TYR A 76 -15.80 -2.37 -8.25
CA TYR A 76 -15.15 -1.96 -7.00
C TYR A 76 -16.06 -1.13 -6.12
N GLU A 77 -15.80 -1.16 -4.83
CA GLU A 77 -16.47 -0.38 -3.80
C GLU A 77 -15.42 0.34 -2.93
N ILE A 78 -15.71 1.60 -2.59
CA ILE A 78 -14.90 2.40 -1.67
C ILE A 78 -15.59 2.38 -0.30
N VAL A 79 -14.88 1.89 0.71
CA VAL A 79 -15.37 1.78 2.09
C VAL A 79 -14.40 2.53 3.00
N VAL A 80 -14.86 3.62 3.61
CA VAL A 80 -14.07 4.36 4.59
C VAL A 80 -14.33 3.80 5.98
N VAL A 81 -13.27 3.38 6.67
CA VAL A 81 -13.34 2.80 8.01
C VAL A 81 -13.00 3.87 9.05
N ILE A 82 -14.02 4.46 9.65
CA ILE A 82 -13.89 5.62 10.54
C ILE A 82 -13.79 5.15 12.00
N ASN A 83 -12.73 5.59 12.68
CA ASN A 83 -12.52 5.28 14.08
C ASN A 83 -12.13 6.52 14.90
N ASN A 84 -12.74 6.70 16.06
CA ASN A 84 -12.42 7.74 17.05
C ASN A 84 -12.20 9.15 16.43
N THR A 85 -12.95 9.48 15.38
CA THR A 85 -12.87 10.77 14.68
C THR A 85 -13.61 11.85 15.48
N THR A 86 -13.01 13.04 15.59
CA THR A 86 -13.57 14.22 16.27
C THR A 86 -13.81 15.39 15.32
N ASP A 87 -13.36 15.27 14.06
CA ASP A 87 -13.52 16.24 12.97
C ASP A 87 -14.70 15.87 12.05
N ASN A 88 -14.84 16.53 10.92
CA ASN A 88 -15.91 16.31 9.95
C ASN A 88 -15.59 15.24 8.90
N THR A 89 -14.66 14.30 9.14
CA THR A 89 -14.31 13.21 8.20
C THR A 89 -15.54 12.47 7.69
N LEU A 90 -16.49 12.13 8.58
CA LEU A 90 -17.74 11.45 8.18
C LEU A 90 -18.61 12.30 7.24
N GLY A 91 -18.71 13.61 7.51
CA GLY A 91 -19.44 14.53 6.66
C GLY A 91 -18.87 14.60 5.25
N VAL A 92 -17.53 14.61 5.12
CA VAL A 92 -16.86 14.57 3.82
C VAL A 92 -17.16 13.25 3.08
N CYS A 93 -17.11 12.10 3.76
CA CYS A 93 -17.44 10.81 3.15
C CYS A 93 -18.90 10.75 2.65
N ASN A 94 -19.83 11.28 3.43
CA ASN A 94 -21.24 11.36 3.05
C ASN A 94 -21.45 12.27 1.82
N ALA A 95 -20.80 13.42 1.79
CA ALA A 95 -20.85 14.34 0.65
C ALA A 95 -20.25 13.72 -0.63
N GLU A 96 -19.22 12.89 -0.49
CA GLU A 96 -18.65 12.11 -1.59
C GLU A 96 -19.48 10.85 -1.93
N GLY A 97 -20.54 10.52 -1.19
CA GLY A 97 -21.43 9.38 -1.47
C GLY A 97 -20.73 8.02 -1.40
N VAL A 98 -19.74 7.87 -0.53
CA VAL A 98 -19.05 6.59 -0.30
C VAL A 98 -19.55 5.93 0.97
N ARG A 99 -19.49 4.62 1.00
CA ARG A 99 -19.87 3.84 2.19
C ARG A 99 -18.88 4.09 3.32
N SER A 100 -19.41 4.29 4.53
CA SER A 100 -18.63 4.45 5.75
C SER A 100 -18.97 3.38 6.77
N ILE A 101 -17.95 2.78 7.39
CA ILE A 101 -18.06 1.88 8.53
C ILE A 101 -17.57 2.65 9.76
N LEU A 102 -18.48 2.98 10.66
CA LEU A 102 -18.13 3.53 11.97
C LEU A 102 -17.75 2.39 12.90
N CYS A 103 -16.51 2.41 13.41
CA CYS A 103 -16.03 1.41 14.37
C CYS A 103 -16.73 1.56 15.71
N GLU A 104 -17.32 0.48 16.22
CA GLU A 104 -18.00 0.41 17.51
C GLU A 104 -17.11 -0.16 18.62
N ARG A 105 -16.11 -0.95 18.24
CA ARG A 105 -15.16 -1.53 19.18
C ARG A 105 -14.15 -0.49 19.66
N LYS A 106 -13.50 -0.76 20.79
CA LYS A 106 -12.37 0.05 21.26
C LYS A 106 -11.19 -0.11 20.30
N ILE A 107 -10.95 0.89 19.47
CA ILE A 107 -9.87 0.92 18.50
C ILE A 107 -8.61 1.53 19.11
N LYS A 108 -7.52 0.79 19.15
CA LYS A 108 -6.22 1.23 19.65
C LYS A 108 -5.27 1.62 18.51
N ASN A 109 -5.40 0.96 17.37
CA ASN A 109 -4.52 1.13 16.22
C ASN A 109 -5.28 0.84 14.91
N LYS A 110 -4.65 1.12 13.77
CA LYS A 110 -5.19 0.88 12.43
C LYS A 110 -5.61 -0.59 12.21
N GLY A 111 -4.85 -1.53 12.76
CA GLY A 111 -5.14 -2.96 12.62
C GLY A 111 -6.47 -3.36 13.27
N ASP A 112 -6.81 -2.78 14.42
CA ASP A 112 -8.11 -3.03 15.09
C ASP A 112 -9.27 -2.54 14.23
N ALA A 113 -9.15 -1.35 13.62
CA ALA A 113 -10.16 -0.80 12.73
C ALA A 113 -10.36 -1.68 11.48
N LEU A 114 -9.27 -2.10 10.84
CA LEU A 114 -9.32 -3.01 9.70
C LEU A 114 -9.92 -4.36 10.07
N LYS A 115 -9.57 -4.92 11.24
CA LYS A 115 -10.17 -6.17 11.71
C LYS A 115 -11.68 -6.06 11.87
N GLU A 116 -12.17 -4.96 12.46
CA GLU A 116 -13.61 -4.74 12.56
C GLU A 116 -14.27 -4.61 11.19
N ALA A 117 -13.64 -3.89 10.26
CA ALA A 117 -14.12 -3.78 8.89
C ALA A 117 -14.19 -5.15 8.20
N PHE A 118 -13.16 -5.97 8.28
CA PHE A 118 -13.16 -7.33 7.72
C PHE A 118 -14.24 -8.22 8.36
N ASP A 119 -14.44 -8.15 9.67
CA ASP A 119 -15.50 -8.91 10.34
C ASP A 119 -16.89 -8.56 9.81
N ARG A 120 -17.14 -7.28 9.48
CA ARG A 120 -18.41 -6.81 8.92
C ARG A 120 -18.58 -7.17 7.45
N LEU A 121 -17.47 -7.14 6.67
CA LEU A 121 -17.47 -7.34 5.21
C LEU A 121 -17.27 -8.79 4.77
N LYS A 122 -16.93 -9.71 5.68
CA LYS A 122 -16.55 -11.11 5.34
C LYS A 122 -17.61 -11.92 4.60
N LYS A 123 -18.88 -11.48 4.58
CA LYS A 123 -19.98 -12.13 3.86
C LYS A 123 -20.23 -11.48 2.50
N GLU A 124 -19.59 -10.38 2.21
CA GLU A 124 -19.75 -9.65 0.96
C GLU A 124 -18.82 -10.25 -0.10
N LYS A 125 -19.31 -10.24 -1.34
CA LYS A 125 -18.53 -10.79 -2.46
C LYS A 125 -17.43 -9.80 -2.85
N THR A 126 -16.18 -10.21 -2.65
CA THR A 126 -15.01 -9.49 -3.15
C THR A 126 -13.94 -10.49 -3.57
N ASP A 127 -13.21 -10.19 -4.63
CA ASP A 127 -12.10 -11.03 -5.09
C ASP A 127 -10.79 -10.63 -4.39
N ALA A 128 -10.64 -9.34 -4.04
CA ALA A 128 -9.50 -8.86 -3.27
C ALA A 128 -9.82 -7.57 -2.50
N TYR A 129 -9.12 -7.38 -1.39
CA TYR A 129 -9.14 -6.15 -0.61
C TYR A 129 -7.94 -5.27 -0.95
N ILE A 130 -8.19 -3.96 -1.10
CA ILE A 130 -7.14 -2.94 -1.22
C ILE A 130 -7.17 -2.09 0.04
N ILE A 131 -6.05 -2.00 0.74
CA ILE A 131 -5.92 -1.14 1.92
C ILE A 131 -5.10 0.08 1.51
N MET A 132 -5.68 1.27 1.69
CA MET A 132 -5.06 2.54 1.31
C MET A 132 -5.15 3.54 2.46
N ASP A 133 -4.09 4.31 2.69
CA ASP A 133 -4.13 5.40 3.68
C ASP A 133 -4.95 6.58 3.16
N ALA A 134 -5.58 7.31 4.07
CA ALA A 134 -6.51 8.40 3.75
C ALA A 134 -5.82 9.61 3.08
N ASP A 135 -4.52 9.76 3.26
CA ASP A 135 -3.70 10.82 2.68
C ASP A 135 -3.08 10.46 1.32
N ASN A 136 -3.24 9.22 0.87
CA ASN A 136 -2.69 8.74 -0.39
C ASN A 136 -3.67 8.93 -1.55
N VAL A 137 -3.12 9.20 -2.74
CA VAL A 137 -3.86 9.24 -4.01
C VAL A 137 -3.26 8.23 -4.98
N VAL A 138 -4.10 7.66 -5.82
CA VAL A 138 -3.70 6.70 -6.84
C VAL A 138 -3.85 7.29 -8.24
N ASN A 139 -3.07 6.80 -9.19
CA ASN A 139 -3.26 7.15 -10.59
C ASN A 139 -4.49 6.45 -11.16
N ASP A 140 -4.97 6.89 -12.32
CA ASP A 140 -6.23 6.42 -12.90
C ASP A 140 -6.18 4.96 -13.40
N GLU A 141 -4.99 4.37 -13.55
CA GLU A 141 -4.76 2.99 -14.02
C GLU A 141 -4.55 1.99 -12.86
N PHE A 142 -4.54 2.46 -11.62
CA PHE A 142 -4.14 1.66 -10.45
C PHE A 142 -4.94 0.35 -10.31
N LEU A 143 -6.28 0.39 -10.42
CA LEU A 143 -7.11 -0.80 -10.32
C LEU A 143 -6.89 -1.78 -11.48
N GLY A 144 -6.60 -1.27 -12.67
CA GLY A 144 -6.23 -2.09 -13.82
C GLY A 144 -4.94 -2.87 -13.58
N GLU A 145 -3.91 -2.22 -13.05
CA GLU A 145 -2.65 -2.88 -12.71
C GLU A 145 -2.80 -3.89 -11.55
N MET A 146 -3.64 -3.58 -10.55
CA MET A 146 -3.96 -4.54 -9.48
C MET A 146 -4.70 -5.75 -10.02
N ASN A 147 -5.66 -5.56 -10.92
CA ASN A 147 -6.39 -6.64 -11.58
C ASN A 147 -5.46 -7.56 -12.38
N LYS A 148 -4.54 -6.97 -13.13
CA LYS A 148 -3.53 -7.72 -13.87
C LYS A 148 -2.68 -8.58 -12.93
N SER A 149 -2.19 -8.00 -11.83
CA SER A 149 -1.40 -8.72 -10.83
C SER A 149 -2.19 -9.86 -10.19
N LEU A 150 -3.48 -9.66 -9.89
CA LEU A 150 -4.35 -10.69 -9.33
C LEU A 150 -4.59 -11.83 -10.34
N ASN A 151 -4.86 -11.50 -11.61
CA ASN A 151 -5.03 -12.48 -12.68
C ASN A 151 -3.75 -13.28 -12.98
N GLU A 152 -2.56 -12.71 -12.71
CA GLU A 152 -1.28 -13.41 -12.74
C GLU A 152 -1.03 -14.31 -11.50
N GLY A 153 -2.03 -14.46 -10.61
CA GLY A 153 -1.95 -15.31 -9.42
C GLY A 153 -1.23 -14.68 -8.23
N THR A 154 -1.02 -13.36 -8.22
CA THR A 154 -0.41 -12.67 -7.09
C THR A 154 -1.41 -12.60 -5.93
N LEU A 155 -1.09 -13.21 -4.79
CA LEU A 155 -1.95 -13.21 -3.60
C LEU A 155 -1.82 -11.93 -2.78
N VAL A 156 -0.63 -11.33 -2.75
CA VAL A 156 -0.35 -10.08 -2.04
C VAL A 156 0.49 -9.18 -2.92
N ALA A 157 0.02 -7.98 -3.18
CA ALA A 157 0.73 -6.96 -3.95
C ALA A 157 0.91 -5.68 -3.14
N LYS A 158 2.03 -5.01 -3.34
CA LYS A 158 2.28 -3.66 -2.83
C LYS A 158 2.61 -2.77 -4.03
N SER A 159 1.89 -1.64 -4.15
CA SER A 159 2.22 -0.64 -5.17
C SER A 159 3.52 0.09 -4.84
N SER A 160 4.18 0.61 -5.86
CA SER A 160 5.25 1.59 -5.67
C SER A 160 4.63 2.89 -5.15
N MET A 161 5.32 3.50 -4.18
CA MET A 161 4.93 4.80 -3.62
C MET A 161 5.78 5.90 -4.24
N ASP A 162 5.15 7.04 -4.47
CA ASP A 162 5.80 8.28 -4.87
C ASP A 162 5.17 9.44 -4.11
N ILE A 163 5.85 10.57 -4.02
CA ILE A 163 5.32 11.72 -3.29
C ILE A 163 4.54 12.66 -4.21
N LYS A 164 3.45 13.24 -3.67
CA LYS A 164 2.56 14.17 -4.40
C LYS A 164 3.28 15.44 -4.89
N ALA A 165 4.26 15.94 -4.11
CA ALA A 165 4.90 17.23 -4.33
C ALA A 165 6.43 17.10 -4.37
N LYS A 166 6.97 16.52 -5.45
CA LYS A 166 8.40 16.21 -5.59
C LYS A 166 9.34 17.42 -5.50
N GLU A 167 8.86 18.60 -5.84
CA GLU A 167 9.71 19.77 -6.10
C GLU A 167 9.57 20.90 -5.09
N ASN A 168 8.73 20.76 -4.06
CA ASN A 168 8.40 21.89 -3.17
C ASN A 168 9.44 22.13 -2.07
N THR A 169 10.17 21.11 -1.63
CA THR A 169 11.19 21.21 -0.59
C THR A 169 12.31 20.18 -0.77
N TRP A 170 13.51 20.47 -0.22
CA TRP A 170 14.60 19.49 -0.19
C TRP A 170 14.20 18.21 0.57
N VAL A 171 13.34 18.31 1.58
CA VAL A 171 12.83 17.17 2.35
C VAL A 171 11.98 16.28 1.46
N SER A 172 11.03 16.84 0.70
CA SER A 172 10.19 16.08 -0.21
C SER A 172 11.01 15.39 -1.31
N SER A 173 12.01 16.09 -1.86
CA SER A 173 12.93 15.49 -2.85
C SER A 173 13.73 14.31 -2.26
N SER A 174 14.17 14.43 -1.01
CA SER A 174 14.88 13.34 -0.31
C SER A 174 13.98 12.11 -0.11
N TYR A 175 12.71 12.30 0.24
CA TYR A 175 11.74 11.21 0.36
C TYR A 175 11.44 10.56 -1.01
N ALA A 176 11.37 11.32 -2.10
CA ALA A 176 11.21 10.76 -3.44
C ALA A 176 12.37 9.83 -3.80
N ILE A 177 13.61 10.29 -3.55
CA ILE A 177 14.82 9.49 -3.77
C ILE A 177 14.78 8.21 -2.89
N TYR A 178 14.38 8.35 -1.62
CA TYR A 178 14.25 7.20 -0.72
C TYR A 178 13.26 6.15 -1.25
N PHE A 179 12.05 6.54 -1.64
CA PHE A 179 11.05 5.61 -2.19
C PHE A 179 11.50 4.98 -3.51
N PHE A 180 12.17 5.75 -4.37
CA PHE A 180 12.75 5.26 -5.60
C PHE A 180 13.82 4.19 -5.35
N ILE A 181 14.76 4.46 -4.44
CA ILE A 181 15.81 3.52 -4.04
C ILE A 181 15.18 2.26 -3.42
N GLN A 182 14.22 2.43 -2.50
CA GLN A 182 13.52 1.31 -1.88
C GLN A 182 12.80 0.44 -2.91
N SER A 183 12.18 1.05 -3.92
CA SER A 183 11.51 0.31 -4.99
C SER A 183 12.52 -0.47 -5.83
N ILE A 184 13.56 0.20 -6.35
CA ILE A 184 14.51 -0.40 -7.29
C ILE A 184 15.45 -1.39 -6.61
N LEU A 185 16.07 -1.03 -5.49
CA LEU A 185 17.11 -1.86 -4.90
C LEU A 185 16.58 -2.91 -3.92
N TYR A 186 15.34 -2.76 -3.45
CA TYR A 186 14.79 -3.66 -2.45
C TYR A 186 13.55 -4.41 -2.95
N SER A 187 12.50 -3.70 -3.39
CA SER A 187 11.21 -4.34 -3.71
C SER A 187 11.25 -5.12 -5.03
N ILE A 188 11.79 -4.53 -6.11
CA ILE A 188 11.85 -5.18 -7.42
C ILE A 188 12.73 -6.45 -7.40
N PRO A 189 13.97 -6.42 -6.87
CA PRO A 189 14.81 -7.61 -6.81
C PRO A 189 14.19 -8.76 -6.04
N ARG A 190 13.57 -8.46 -4.89
CA ARG A 190 12.90 -9.48 -4.07
C ARG A 190 11.71 -10.09 -4.80
N ASN A 191 10.89 -9.28 -5.45
CA ASN A 191 9.81 -9.79 -6.28
C ASN A 191 10.32 -10.69 -7.41
N ASN A 192 11.46 -10.37 -8.02
CA ASN A 192 12.08 -11.15 -9.09
C ASN A 192 12.57 -12.54 -8.64
N ILE A 193 12.85 -12.73 -7.37
CA ILE A 193 13.22 -14.04 -6.78
C ILE A 193 12.05 -14.73 -6.06
N GLY A 194 10.87 -14.08 -5.98
CA GLY A 194 9.69 -14.65 -5.34
C GLY A 194 9.72 -14.58 -3.80
N ALA A 195 10.47 -13.61 -3.22
CA ALA A 195 10.63 -13.41 -1.78
C ALA A 195 9.78 -12.22 -1.29
#